data_0b62dcf1b8077a1a8facac42d7999502
#
_entry.id   0b62dcf1b8077a1a8facac42d7999502
#
_cell.length_a   1.000
_cell.length_b   1.000
_cell.length_c   1.000
_cell.angle_alpha   90.00
_cell.angle_beta   90.00
_cell.angle_gamma   90.00
#
_symmetry.space_group_name_H-M   'P 1'
#
loop_
_entity.id
_entity.type
_entity.pdbx_description
1 polymer ?
#
loop_
_entity_poly.entity_id
_entity_poly.type
_entity_poly.pdbx_seq_one_letter_code
_entity_poly.pdbx_strand_id
1 'polypeptide(L)'
;MRVLLLTQHYAPEVTAGRFRVEAFVEALARGGHEIDVICPVPNHPSGVVEADFRGRRLVRRRVGGARVAYLWVATSPRKTPRTRLVYYGSYAGLATAAGILRSRPDLVVASSPPLSVAAVGALVSMRHRVPLLLDIRDLWPYTPIAVGELSPGRVTDMLERMERWVYARASAVVTANDAFAGYIADRAPAGKQIVAIPNGTTQAWLDAGSRAVDRDSVGLPPDRFVWAYAGNIGLAHGVDHAVEAQRLLGDDHLLLVIGEGPRRAEVVRAAGTLAGQVDVRPLMSPAEAGHHLRAADAVLVSERQELVVSAKLYDACAIGRPIVAACTGELRRLIEAEGLGLAVPHGDAKALAEAIREVRANPELGERLVASARAFAGRHLREVQAERFASLAESLAGRG
;
A
#
# COMPACT_ATOMS: atom_id res chain seq x y z
N MET A 1 23.47 -6.26 14.18
CA MET A 1 22.76 -5.23 14.97
C MET A 1 21.42 -5.75 15.48
N ARG A 2 20.90 -5.12 16.54
CA ARG A 2 19.55 -5.36 17.05
C ARG A 2 18.63 -4.24 16.61
N VAL A 3 17.59 -4.57 15.83
CA VAL A 3 16.61 -3.62 15.29
C VAL A 3 15.29 -3.75 16.03
N LEU A 4 14.74 -2.65 16.52
CA LEU A 4 13.38 -2.58 17.03
C LEU A 4 12.48 -1.91 15.98
N LEU A 5 11.55 -2.66 15.43
CA LEU A 5 10.62 -2.21 14.41
C LEU A 5 9.22 -2.04 14.97
N LEU A 6 8.65 -0.86 14.77
CA LEU A 6 7.29 -0.48 15.17
C LEU A 6 6.41 -0.33 13.93
N THR A 7 5.28 -1.00 13.87
CA THR A 7 4.36 -0.94 12.73
C THR A 7 2.92 -1.16 13.16
N GLN A 8 2.00 -0.62 12.38
CA GLN A 8 0.56 -0.83 12.58
C GLN A 8 0.07 -2.17 12.03
N HIS A 9 0.70 -2.68 10.96
CA HIS A 9 0.29 -3.90 10.25
C HIS A 9 1.47 -4.86 10.12
N TYR A 10 1.24 -6.11 10.51
CA TYR A 10 2.18 -7.20 10.33
C TYR A 10 1.43 -8.51 10.09
N ALA A 11 2.14 -9.59 9.75
CA ALA A 11 1.50 -10.89 9.57
C ALA A 11 0.61 -11.26 10.78
N PRO A 12 -0.55 -11.93 10.57
CA PRO A 12 -1.06 -12.48 9.32
C PRO A 12 -1.91 -11.51 8.47
N GLU A 13 -2.10 -10.25 8.87
CA GLU A 13 -2.95 -9.30 8.13
C GLU A 13 -2.50 -9.16 6.66
N VAL A 14 -3.45 -8.98 5.73
CA VAL A 14 -3.17 -8.81 4.30
C VAL A 14 -3.30 -7.34 3.93
N THR A 15 -2.18 -6.62 3.91
CA THR A 15 -2.10 -5.21 3.53
C THR A 15 -0.81 -4.90 2.77
N ALA A 16 -0.82 -3.91 1.88
CA ALA A 16 0.38 -3.47 1.17
C ALA A 16 1.49 -3.05 2.14
N GLY A 17 1.11 -2.38 3.26
CA GLY A 17 2.05 -1.97 4.30
C GLY A 17 2.72 -3.14 5.01
N ARG A 18 1.99 -4.23 5.27
CA ARG A 18 2.56 -5.46 5.80
C ARG A 18 3.62 -6.03 4.87
N PHE A 19 3.29 -6.24 3.59
CA PHE A 19 4.22 -6.85 2.63
C PHE A 19 5.52 -6.07 2.48
N ARG A 20 5.45 -4.71 2.53
CA ARG A 20 6.63 -3.86 2.55
C ARG A 20 7.48 -4.09 3.79
N VAL A 21 6.87 -4.05 4.96
CA VAL A 21 7.58 -4.21 6.25
C VAL A 21 8.17 -5.61 6.36
N GLU A 22 7.45 -6.64 5.93
CA GLU A 22 7.97 -8.02 5.92
C GLU A 22 9.21 -8.15 5.04
N ALA A 23 9.19 -7.58 3.83
CA ALA A 23 10.36 -7.60 2.96
C ALA A 23 11.59 -6.93 3.61
N PHE A 24 11.38 -5.81 4.33
CA PHE A 24 12.45 -5.15 5.09
C PHE A 24 12.99 -6.03 6.23
N VAL A 25 12.08 -6.68 6.96
CA VAL A 25 12.45 -7.63 8.03
C VAL A 25 13.24 -8.81 7.47
N GLU A 26 12.80 -9.38 6.36
CA GLU A 26 13.48 -10.52 5.71
C GLU A 26 14.87 -10.12 5.19
N ALA A 27 15.03 -8.95 4.59
CA ALA A 27 16.32 -8.45 4.15
C ALA A 27 17.29 -8.26 5.32
N LEU A 28 16.83 -7.62 6.40
CA LEU A 28 17.63 -7.47 7.63
C LEU A 28 17.97 -8.83 8.27
N ALA A 29 17.04 -9.78 8.28
CA ALA A 29 17.28 -11.12 8.83
C ALA A 29 18.32 -11.90 8.00
N ARG A 30 18.26 -11.80 6.66
CA ARG A 30 19.31 -12.37 5.79
C ARG A 30 20.69 -11.76 6.04
N GLY A 31 20.74 -10.47 6.40
CA GLY A 31 21.97 -9.79 6.84
C GLY A 31 22.46 -10.20 8.24
N GLY A 32 21.82 -11.19 8.88
CA GLY A 32 22.23 -11.70 10.20
C GLY A 32 21.84 -10.80 11.36
N HIS A 33 20.86 -9.90 11.19
CA HIS A 33 20.43 -8.98 12.24
C HIS A 33 19.33 -9.60 13.12
N GLU A 34 19.29 -9.20 14.39
CA GLU A 34 18.21 -9.55 15.32
C GLU A 34 17.08 -8.52 15.21
N ILE A 35 15.87 -8.95 14.84
CA ILE A 35 14.74 -8.06 14.66
C ILE A 35 13.66 -8.36 15.70
N ASP A 36 13.27 -7.33 16.45
CA ASP A 36 12.11 -7.30 17.32
C ASP A 36 11.04 -6.43 16.68
N VAL A 37 9.86 -7.01 16.39
CA VAL A 37 8.69 -6.26 15.85
C VAL A 37 7.69 -6.07 16.97
N ILE A 38 7.16 -4.84 17.09
CA ILE A 38 6.01 -4.51 17.94
C ILE A 38 4.86 -4.05 17.02
N CYS A 39 3.73 -4.76 17.09
CA CYS A 39 2.52 -4.44 16.31
C CYS A 39 1.26 -4.72 17.12
N PRO A 40 0.08 -4.19 16.72
CA PRO A 40 -1.20 -4.58 17.30
C PRO A 40 -1.53 -6.04 17.03
N VAL A 41 -2.44 -6.62 17.82
CA VAL A 41 -3.10 -7.89 17.45
C VAL A 41 -3.84 -7.75 16.12
N PRO A 42 -3.81 -8.76 15.24
CA PRO A 42 -4.45 -8.71 13.92
C PRO A 42 -5.96 -8.44 14.03
N ASN A 43 -6.43 -7.43 13.29
CA ASN A 43 -7.84 -7.00 13.31
C ASN A 43 -8.30 -6.34 12.00
N HIS A 44 -7.43 -6.19 11.02
CA HIS A 44 -7.74 -5.57 9.73
C HIS A 44 -8.27 -6.62 8.73
N PRO A 45 -9.28 -6.29 7.88
CA PRO A 45 -9.99 -5.01 7.76
C PRO A 45 -11.23 -4.88 8.66
N SER A 46 -11.69 -5.94 9.29
CA SER A 46 -12.99 -6.01 10.00
C SER A 46 -13.05 -5.19 11.30
N GLY A 47 -11.92 -4.88 11.92
CA GLY A 47 -11.85 -4.31 13.26
C GLY A 47 -12.17 -5.36 14.36
N VAL A 48 -12.24 -6.63 14.01
CA VAL A 48 -12.45 -7.77 14.92
C VAL A 48 -11.12 -8.50 15.08
N VAL A 49 -10.70 -8.73 16.32
CA VAL A 49 -9.47 -9.48 16.62
C VAL A 49 -9.60 -10.92 16.16
N GLU A 50 -8.60 -11.42 15.43
CA GLU A 50 -8.54 -12.81 14.98
C GLU A 50 -8.60 -13.80 16.17
N ALA A 51 -9.18 -14.98 15.96
CA ALA A 51 -9.49 -15.94 16.98
C ALA A 51 -8.30 -16.31 17.88
N ASP A 52 -7.14 -16.55 17.28
CA ASP A 52 -5.89 -16.93 17.95
C ASP A 52 -5.35 -15.88 18.93
N PHE A 53 -5.80 -14.62 18.81
CA PHE A 53 -5.32 -13.49 19.59
C PHE A 53 -6.37 -12.96 20.58
N ARG A 54 -7.61 -13.46 20.53
CA ARG A 54 -8.71 -13.00 21.40
C ARG A 54 -8.41 -13.21 22.87
N GLY A 55 -8.76 -12.22 23.69
CA GLY A 55 -8.60 -12.27 25.15
C GLY A 55 -7.16 -12.17 25.65
N ARG A 56 -6.17 -12.07 24.76
CA ARG A 56 -4.75 -12.00 25.14
C ARG A 56 -4.27 -10.55 25.12
N ARG A 57 -3.55 -10.14 26.18
CA ARG A 57 -2.94 -8.79 26.26
C ARG A 57 -1.65 -8.67 25.47
N LEU A 58 -0.93 -9.77 25.35
CA LEU A 58 0.36 -9.88 24.65
C LEU A 58 0.50 -11.29 24.07
N VAL A 59 0.81 -11.38 22.78
CA VAL A 59 1.17 -12.63 22.11
C VAL A 59 2.57 -12.47 21.54
N ARG A 60 3.44 -13.47 21.72
CA ARG A 60 4.78 -13.48 21.13
C ARG A 60 4.88 -14.64 20.15
N ARG A 61 5.38 -14.35 18.94
CA ARG A 61 5.60 -15.36 17.88
C ARG A 61 6.92 -15.06 17.15
N ARG A 62 7.44 -16.04 16.43
CA ARG A 62 8.49 -15.82 15.42
C ARG A 62 7.84 -15.85 14.05
N VAL A 63 8.08 -14.82 13.23
CA VAL A 63 7.51 -14.66 11.89
C VAL A 63 8.55 -13.99 11.00
N GLY A 64 8.85 -14.57 9.83
CA GLY A 64 9.76 -13.98 8.83
C GLY A 64 11.18 -13.66 9.37
N GLY A 65 11.67 -14.47 10.34
CA GLY A 65 12.98 -14.22 10.98
C GLY A 65 12.94 -13.25 12.18
N ALA A 66 11.82 -12.57 12.44
CA ALA A 66 11.67 -11.63 13.55
C ALA A 66 11.01 -12.24 14.80
N ARG A 67 11.32 -11.69 15.97
CA ARG A 67 10.56 -11.88 17.21
C ARG A 67 9.43 -10.85 17.27
N VAL A 68 8.18 -11.27 17.11
CA VAL A 68 7.02 -10.39 17.02
C VAL A 68 6.26 -10.36 18.34
N ALA A 69 6.00 -9.17 18.84
CA ALA A 69 5.15 -8.90 20.00
C ALA A 69 3.84 -8.23 19.53
N TYR A 70 2.76 -8.98 19.54
CA TYR A 70 1.41 -8.49 19.23
C TYR A 70 0.80 -7.95 20.51
N LEU A 71 0.52 -6.65 20.53
CA LEU A 71 -0.06 -5.95 21.67
C LEU A 71 -1.58 -5.87 21.53
N TRP A 72 -2.27 -6.03 22.64
CA TRP A 72 -3.68 -5.71 22.72
C TRP A 72 -3.94 -4.26 22.31
N VAL A 73 -5.05 -4.01 21.65
CA VAL A 73 -5.53 -2.68 21.27
C VAL A 73 -7.04 -2.62 21.38
N ALA A 74 -7.57 -1.42 21.60
CA ALA A 74 -9.01 -1.19 21.64
C ALA A 74 -9.58 -1.20 20.21
N THR A 75 -9.94 -2.38 19.71
CA THR A 75 -10.53 -2.56 18.37
C THR A 75 -12.02 -2.27 18.37
N SER A 76 -12.55 -1.90 17.19
CA SER A 76 -13.99 -1.73 16.97
C SER A 76 -14.35 -2.03 15.51
N PRO A 77 -15.41 -2.80 15.23
CA PRO A 77 -15.96 -2.95 13.88
C PRO A 77 -16.48 -1.61 13.31
N ARG A 78 -16.93 -0.72 14.20
CA ARG A 78 -17.38 0.63 13.81
C ARG A 78 -16.18 1.56 13.67
N LYS A 79 -15.81 1.90 12.44
CA LYS A 79 -14.65 2.76 12.14
C LYS A 79 -15.00 4.26 12.18
N THR A 80 -15.48 4.74 13.33
CA THR A 80 -15.73 6.16 13.55
C THR A 80 -14.42 6.90 13.89
N PRO A 81 -14.36 8.25 13.76
CA PRO A 81 -13.17 9.01 14.16
C PRO A 81 -12.78 8.76 15.64
N ARG A 82 -13.76 8.63 16.53
CA ARG A 82 -13.53 8.36 17.97
C ARG A 82 -12.92 6.96 18.19
N THR A 83 -13.47 5.92 17.54
CA THR A 83 -12.93 4.55 17.70
C THR A 83 -11.53 4.42 17.06
N ARG A 84 -11.25 5.12 15.96
CA ARG A 84 -9.90 5.20 15.39
C ARG A 84 -8.92 5.88 16.35
N LEU A 85 -9.31 6.98 16.99
CA LEU A 85 -8.47 7.69 17.96
C LEU A 85 -8.14 6.80 19.17
N VAL A 86 -9.13 6.10 19.73
CA VAL A 86 -8.93 5.17 20.86
C VAL A 86 -8.03 3.99 20.43
N TYR A 87 -8.21 3.46 19.23
CA TYR A 87 -7.38 2.41 18.68
C TYR A 87 -5.92 2.85 18.54
N TYR A 88 -5.66 3.99 17.88
CA TYR A 88 -4.29 4.51 17.71
C TYR A 88 -3.65 4.91 19.04
N GLY A 89 -4.42 5.51 19.95
CA GLY A 89 -3.95 5.89 21.28
C GLY A 89 -3.60 4.69 22.15
N SER A 90 -4.43 3.65 22.15
CA SER A 90 -4.16 2.40 22.89
C SER A 90 -2.89 1.71 22.40
N TYR A 91 -2.71 1.63 21.07
CA TYR A 91 -1.47 1.10 20.50
C TYR A 91 -0.27 1.98 20.87
N ALA A 92 -0.36 3.30 20.67
CA ALA A 92 0.74 4.21 20.94
C ALA A 92 1.22 4.11 22.40
N GLY A 93 0.29 4.12 23.37
CA GLY A 93 0.64 3.97 24.79
C GLY A 93 1.34 2.65 25.10
N LEU A 94 0.76 1.53 24.67
CA LEU A 94 1.32 0.21 24.94
C LEU A 94 2.62 -0.06 24.18
N ALA A 95 2.73 0.40 22.91
CA ALA A 95 3.95 0.23 22.13
C ALA A 95 5.11 1.10 22.69
N THR A 96 4.80 2.31 23.19
CA THR A 96 5.79 3.16 23.88
C THR A 96 6.32 2.44 25.13
N ALA A 97 5.43 1.97 26.00
CA ALA A 97 5.83 1.23 27.20
C ALA A 97 6.65 -0.02 26.85
N ALA A 98 6.16 -0.83 25.91
CA ALA A 98 6.85 -2.03 25.47
C ALA A 98 8.23 -1.74 24.85
N GLY A 99 8.34 -0.67 24.05
CA GLY A 99 9.59 -0.27 23.43
C GLY A 99 10.63 0.27 24.43
N ILE A 100 10.18 1.11 25.37
CA ILE A 100 11.04 1.70 26.40
C ILE A 100 11.59 0.64 27.39
N LEU A 101 10.78 -0.37 27.70
CA LEU A 101 11.14 -1.43 28.64
C LEU A 101 12.01 -2.54 28.01
N ARG A 102 12.21 -2.54 26.70
CA ARG A 102 13.12 -3.49 26.04
C ARG A 102 14.58 -3.15 26.28
N SER A 103 15.43 -4.16 26.12
CA SER A 103 16.87 -3.93 26.04
C SER A 103 17.20 -2.99 24.87
N ARG A 104 18.20 -2.13 25.07
CA ARG A 104 18.62 -1.11 24.09
C ARG A 104 18.83 -1.73 22.71
N PRO A 105 18.10 -1.30 21.66
CA PRO A 105 18.39 -1.67 20.29
C PRO A 105 19.58 -0.85 19.76
N ASP A 106 20.10 -1.23 18.59
CA ASP A 106 21.09 -0.40 17.85
C ASP A 106 20.39 0.59 16.93
N LEU A 107 19.16 0.27 16.49
CA LEU A 107 18.33 1.08 15.59
C LEU A 107 16.83 0.91 15.95
N VAL A 108 16.10 2.01 15.94
CA VAL A 108 14.63 2.01 15.92
C VAL A 108 14.13 2.29 14.51
N VAL A 109 13.24 1.44 14.02
CA VAL A 109 12.49 1.64 12.76
C VAL A 109 11.03 1.87 13.11
N ALA A 110 10.39 2.89 12.50
CA ALA A 110 8.96 3.13 12.67
C ALA A 110 8.28 3.32 11.30
N SER A 111 7.35 2.42 10.97
CA SER A 111 6.63 2.44 9.70
C SER A 111 5.24 3.08 9.85
N SER A 112 5.06 4.26 9.29
CA SER A 112 3.84 5.09 9.28
C SER A 112 3.12 4.99 7.94
N PRO A 113 1.78 5.00 7.85
CA PRO A 113 0.80 5.40 8.87
C PRO A 113 0.50 4.34 9.94
N PRO A 114 -0.17 4.75 11.04
CA PRO A 114 -0.55 6.12 11.40
C PRO A 114 0.64 6.92 11.95
N LEU A 115 0.51 8.26 11.96
CA LEU A 115 1.56 9.16 12.46
C LEU A 115 1.95 8.88 13.92
N SER A 116 1.03 8.34 14.73
CA SER A 116 1.29 7.92 16.11
C SER A 116 2.39 6.86 16.22
N VAL A 117 2.57 5.98 15.22
CA VAL A 117 3.67 4.99 15.19
C VAL A 117 5.02 5.70 15.05
N ALA A 118 5.10 6.71 14.18
CA ALA A 118 6.29 7.53 14.02
C ALA A 118 6.65 8.27 15.32
N ALA A 119 5.64 8.81 16.02
CA ALA A 119 5.83 9.46 17.32
C ALA A 119 6.33 8.47 18.39
N VAL A 120 5.77 7.26 18.46
CA VAL A 120 6.26 6.19 19.34
C VAL A 120 7.72 5.86 19.02
N GLY A 121 8.07 5.71 17.73
CA GLY A 121 9.44 5.48 17.29
C GLY A 121 10.40 6.57 17.78
N ALA A 122 9.99 7.85 17.65
CA ALA A 122 10.77 8.98 18.13
C ALA A 122 11.00 8.93 19.65
N LEU A 123 9.95 8.67 20.44
CA LEU A 123 10.05 8.56 21.91
C LEU A 123 10.97 7.41 22.34
N VAL A 124 10.84 6.25 21.72
CA VAL A 124 11.66 5.05 22.01
C VAL A 124 13.12 5.29 21.62
N SER A 125 13.36 5.87 20.43
CA SER A 125 14.70 6.24 19.97
C SER A 125 15.37 7.24 20.93
N MET A 126 14.67 8.27 21.37
CA MET A 126 15.15 9.24 22.35
C MET A 126 15.49 8.59 23.70
N ARG A 127 14.64 7.67 24.20
CA ARG A 127 14.84 6.97 25.47
C ARG A 127 16.11 6.11 25.43
N HIS A 128 16.35 5.44 24.32
CA HIS A 128 17.52 4.56 24.15
C HIS A 128 18.75 5.29 23.62
N ARG A 129 18.61 6.53 23.15
CA ARG A 129 19.66 7.32 22.48
C ARG A 129 20.28 6.58 21.30
N VAL A 130 19.43 6.12 20.40
CA VAL A 130 19.81 5.38 19.18
C VAL A 130 19.19 6.04 17.93
N PRO A 131 19.73 5.80 16.73
CA PRO A 131 19.14 6.33 15.51
C PRO A 131 17.68 5.90 15.33
N LEU A 132 16.89 6.77 14.67
CA LEU A 132 15.53 6.52 14.20
C LEU A 132 15.49 6.54 12.69
N LEU A 133 15.06 5.43 12.09
CA LEU A 133 14.71 5.34 10.67
C LEU A 133 13.19 5.35 10.52
N LEU A 134 12.64 6.40 9.90
CA LEU A 134 11.22 6.46 9.60
C LEU A 134 10.96 5.86 8.21
N ASP A 135 9.95 5.00 8.09
CA ASP A 135 9.38 4.54 6.83
C ASP A 135 8.00 5.18 6.65
N ILE A 136 7.91 6.16 5.75
CA ILE A 136 6.69 6.92 5.48
C ILE A 136 6.05 6.38 4.19
N ARG A 137 5.01 5.57 4.37
CA ARG A 137 4.28 4.90 3.28
C ARG A 137 3.12 5.72 2.76
N ASP A 138 2.68 6.69 3.57
CA ASP A 138 1.60 7.60 3.27
C ASP A 138 1.76 8.88 4.11
N LEU A 139 1.35 10.02 3.57
CA LEU A 139 1.53 11.32 4.20
C LEU A 139 0.38 11.65 5.15
N TRP A 140 0.66 11.68 6.44
CA TRP A 140 -0.28 12.07 7.48
C TRP A 140 0.16 13.38 8.17
N PRO A 141 -0.72 14.40 8.22
CA PRO A 141 -2.17 14.38 7.96
C PRO A 141 -2.59 14.73 6.52
N TYR A 142 -1.67 14.96 5.60
CA TYR A 142 -1.97 15.41 4.23
C TYR A 142 -3.00 14.52 3.51
N THR A 143 -2.79 13.22 3.46
CA THR A 143 -3.65 12.28 2.72
C THR A 143 -5.11 12.27 3.21
N PRO A 144 -5.41 12.11 4.52
CA PRO A 144 -6.78 12.20 5.02
C PRO A 144 -7.46 13.55 4.75
N ILE A 145 -6.69 14.65 4.73
CA ILE A 145 -7.21 15.97 4.36
C ILE A 145 -7.55 16.00 2.87
N ALA A 146 -6.65 15.54 2.02
CA ALA A 146 -6.82 15.55 0.56
C ALA A 146 -8.03 14.72 0.09
N VAL A 147 -8.34 13.62 0.78
CA VAL A 147 -9.53 12.79 0.46
C VAL A 147 -10.81 13.24 1.19
N GLY A 148 -10.73 14.27 2.03
CA GLY A 148 -11.89 14.81 2.78
C GLY A 148 -12.30 13.99 4.01
N GLU A 149 -11.46 13.08 4.49
CA GLU A 149 -11.68 12.33 5.75
C GLU A 149 -11.37 13.16 6.99
N LEU A 150 -10.53 14.18 6.87
CA LEU A 150 -10.13 15.08 7.94
C LEU A 150 -10.26 16.54 7.48
N SER A 151 -11.00 17.34 8.23
CA SER A 151 -11.18 18.76 7.93
C SER A 151 -10.03 19.61 8.53
N PRO A 152 -9.58 20.67 7.84
CA PRO A 152 -8.64 21.64 8.39
C PRO A 152 -9.13 22.23 9.72
N GLY A 153 -8.22 22.41 10.69
CA GLY A 153 -8.53 22.99 11.99
C GLY A 153 -7.48 22.61 13.06
N ARG A 154 -7.77 22.90 14.31
CA ARG A 154 -6.82 22.72 15.44
C ARG A 154 -6.23 21.30 15.54
N VAL A 155 -6.99 20.28 15.16
CA VAL A 155 -6.52 18.89 15.18
C VAL A 155 -5.50 18.65 14.07
N THR A 156 -5.76 19.13 12.86
CA THR A 156 -4.81 19.04 11.75
C THR A 156 -3.54 19.83 12.03
N ASP A 157 -3.65 21.04 12.60
CA ASP A 157 -2.49 21.84 13.00
C ASP A 157 -1.61 21.12 14.05
N MET A 158 -2.24 20.42 14.99
CA MET A 158 -1.52 19.60 15.97
C MET A 158 -0.81 18.40 15.28
N LEU A 159 -1.49 17.73 14.36
CA LEU A 159 -0.92 16.60 13.61
C LEU A 159 0.24 17.05 12.72
N GLU A 160 0.14 18.21 12.06
CA GLU A 160 1.24 18.78 11.27
C GLU A 160 2.45 19.18 12.13
N ARG A 161 2.23 19.70 13.35
CA ARG A 161 3.35 19.94 14.29
C ARG A 161 4.01 18.64 14.72
N MET A 162 3.21 17.59 14.98
CA MET A 162 3.72 16.26 15.30
C MET A 162 4.50 15.67 14.11
N GLU A 163 3.99 15.83 12.90
CA GLU A 163 4.67 15.42 11.66
C GLU A 163 6.06 16.07 11.55
N ARG A 164 6.15 17.40 11.65
CA ARG A 164 7.43 18.12 11.61
C ARG A 164 8.37 17.68 12.72
N TRP A 165 7.82 17.46 13.92
CA TRP A 165 8.61 17.01 15.07
C TRP A 165 9.21 15.62 14.84
N VAL A 166 8.45 14.64 14.31
CA VAL A 166 8.98 13.29 14.04
C VAL A 166 10.02 13.32 12.92
N TYR A 167 9.80 14.13 11.87
CA TYR A 167 10.81 14.31 10.81
C TYR A 167 12.11 14.94 11.35
N ALA A 168 12.00 15.92 12.24
CA ALA A 168 13.17 16.52 12.87
C ALA A 168 13.98 15.50 13.70
N ARG A 169 13.30 14.57 14.36
CA ARG A 169 13.92 13.54 15.23
C ARG A 169 14.51 12.36 14.47
N ALA A 170 14.02 12.07 13.27
CA ALA A 170 14.54 10.98 12.47
C ALA A 170 16.02 11.20 12.10
N SER A 171 16.81 10.15 12.12
CA SER A 171 18.17 10.13 11.55
C SER A 171 18.11 10.07 10.02
N ALA A 172 17.16 9.31 9.47
CA ALA A 172 16.80 9.31 8.06
C ALA A 172 15.31 8.99 7.88
N VAL A 173 14.78 9.36 6.71
CA VAL A 173 13.39 9.08 6.31
C VAL A 173 13.40 8.31 5.00
N VAL A 174 12.69 7.19 4.96
CA VAL A 174 12.39 6.44 3.73
C VAL A 174 10.97 6.76 3.31
N THR A 175 10.75 6.96 2.02
CA THR A 175 9.44 7.26 1.43
C THR A 175 9.06 6.25 0.35
N ALA A 176 7.78 6.20 0.00
CA ALA A 176 7.29 5.28 -1.04
C ALA A 176 7.51 5.79 -2.47
N ASN A 177 7.80 7.08 -2.66
CA ASN A 177 8.06 7.72 -3.97
C ASN A 177 8.76 9.07 -3.79
N ASP A 178 9.22 9.66 -4.90
CA ASP A 178 9.96 10.94 -4.91
C ASP A 178 9.06 12.14 -4.57
N ALA A 179 7.78 12.13 -4.93
CA ALA A 179 6.85 13.20 -4.56
C ALA A 179 6.68 13.30 -3.04
N PHE A 180 6.63 12.15 -2.34
CA PHE A 180 6.66 12.12 -0.87
C PHE A 180 7.99 12.64 -0.33
N ALA A 181 9.12 12.32 -0.97
CA ALA A 181 10.41 12.84 -0.55
C ALA A 181 10.46 14.37 -0.63
N GLY A 182 9.95 14.96 -1.72
CA GLY A 182 9.82 16.41 -1.88
C GLY A 182 8.94 17.04 -0.80
N TYR A 183 7.73 16.48 -0.57
CA TYR A 183 6.82 16.96 0.48
C TYR A 183 7.47 16.96 1.87
N ILE A 184 8.24 15.90 2.19
CA ILE A 184 8.92 15.79 3.49
C ILE A 184 10.12 16.73 3.56
N ALA A 185 10.86 16.94 2.46
CA ALA A 185 11.98 17.87 2.43
C ALA A 185 11.56 19.30 2.79
N ASP A 186 10.37 19.73 2.35
CA ASP A 186 9.80 21.05 2.67
C ASP A 186 9.42 21.20 4.17
N ARG A 187 9.32 20.10 4.91
CA ARG A 187 8.86 20.06 6.31
C ARG A 187 9.90 19.59 7.31
N ALA A 188 10.92 18.91 6.83
CA ALA A 188 12.03 18.43 7.64
C ALA A 188 13.12 19.51 7.77
N PRO A 189 14.00 19.44 8.78
CA PRO A 189 15.18 20.29 8.84
C PRO A 189 16.07 20.14 7.59
N ALA A 190 16.70 21.25 7.18
CA ALA A 190 17.63 21.25 6.05
C ALA A 190 18.73 20.18 6.22
N GLY A 191 19.08 19.51 5.13
CA GLY A 191 20.08 18.43 5.13
C GLY A 191 19.59 17.09 5.67
N LYS A 192 18.28 16.92 5.95
CA LYS A 192 17.71 15.63 6.35
C LYS A 192 17.94 14.60 5.24
N GLN A 193 18.47 13.43 5.60
CA GLN A 193 18.59 12.30 4.68
C GLN A 193 17.20 11.73 4.40
N ILE A 194 16.72 11.87 3.17
CA ILE A 194 15.44 11.35 2.69
C ILE A 194 15.72 10.48 1.47
N VAL A 195 15.20 9.25 1.46
CA VAL A 195 15.46 8.27 0.41
C VAL A 195 14.13 7.68 -0.08
N ALA A 196 13.86 7.79 -1.38
CA ALA A 196 12.73 7.10 -1.97
C ALA A 196 13.07 5.62 -2.20
N ILE A 197 12.31 4.75 -1.55
CA ILE A 197 12.34 3.29 -1.72
C ILE A 197 10.91 2.85 -2.07
N PRO A 198 10.62 2.62 -3.35
CA PRO A 198 9.30 2.22 -3.83
C PRO A 198 8.80 0.90 -3.22
N ASN A 199 7.49 0.67 -3.31
CA ASN A 199 6.88 -0.56 -2.80
C ASN A 199 7.35 -1.81 -3.56
N GLY A 200 7.51 -1.69 -4.87
CA GLY A 200 7.92 -2.79 -5.75
C GLY A 200 6.92 -3.94 -5.85
N THR A 201 7.17 -4.83 -6.80
CA THR A 201 6.50 -6.13 -6.94
C THR A 201 7.46 -7.27 -6.59
N THR A 202 7.01 -8.52 -6.60
CA THR A 202 7.88 -9.68 -6.34
C THR A 202 8.30 -10.37 -7.62
N GLN A 203 9.45 -11.08 -7.58
CA GLN A 203 9.88 -11.91 -8.71
C GLN A 203 8.81 -12.96 -9.07
N ALA A 204 8.14 -13.54 -8.06
CA ALA A 204 7.06 -14.51 -8.28
C ALA A 204 5.88 -13.93 -9.09
N TRP A 205 5.52 -12.66 -8.89
CA TRP A 205 4.49 -11.99 -9.70
C TRP A 205 4.96 -11.75 -11.12
N LEU A 206 6.21 -11.33 -11.30
CA LEU A 206 6.81 -11.09 -12.62
C LEU A 206 6.90 -12.39 -13.43
N ASP A 207 7.32 -13.49 -12.82
CA ASP A 207 7.36 -14.81 -13.44
C ASP A 207 5.97 -15.34 -13.79
N ALA A 208 5.03 -15.15 -12.88
CA ALA A 208 3.63 -15.53 -13.10
C ALA A 208 2.99 -14.75 -14.26
N GLY A 209 3.33 -13.47 -14.43
CA GLY A 209 2.80 -12.61 -15.50
C GLY A 209 3.14 -13.08 -16.93
N SER A 210 4.15 -13.96 -17.09
CA SER A 210 4.50 -14.58 -18.37
C SER A 210 3.63 -15.79 -18.73
N ARG A 211 2.81 -16.28 -17.80
CA ARG A 211 2.03 -17.52 -17.99
C ARG A 211 0.61 -17.18 -18.42
N ALA A 212 0.15 -17.84 -19.47
CA ALA A 212 -1.26 -17.78 -19.87
C ALA A 212 -2.15 -18.39 -18.76
N VAL A 213 -3.34 -17.84 -18.63
CA VAL A 213 -4.39 -18.32 -17.73
C VAL A 213 -5.62 -18.64 -18.55
N ASP A 214 -6.15 -19.84 -18.36
CA ASP A 214 -7.43 -20.24 -18.92
C ASP A 214 -8.56 -19.49 -18.22
N ARG A 215 -9.39 -18.78 -19.01
CA ARG A 215 -10.52 -17.99 -18.51
C ARG A 215 -11.59 -18.82 -17.83
N ASP A 216 -11.82 -20.04 -18.33
CA ASP A 216 -12.80 -20.95 -17.75
C ASP A 216 -12.42 -21.31 -16.31
N SER A 217 -11.12 -21.43 -16.01
CA SER A 217 -10.62 -21.74 -14.67
C SER A 217 -10.96 -20.67 -13.62
N VAL A 218 -11.25 -19.45 -14.06
CA VAL A 218 -11.62 -18.31 -13.22
C VAL A 218 -13.05 -17.81 -13.47
N GLY A 219 -13.82 -18.53 -14.31
CA GLY A 219 -15.21 -18.20 -14.63
C GLY A 219 -15.37 -16.87 -15.37
N LEU A 220 -14.48 -16.57 -16.32
CA LEU A 220 -14.57 -15.40 -17.20
C LEU A 220 -15.00 -15.80 -18.61
N PRO A 221 -15.85 -15.00 -19.28
CA PRO A 221 -16.33 -15.31 -20.62
C PRO A 221 -15.19 -15.28 -21.65
N PRO A 222 -15.14 -16.24 -22.58
CA PRO A 222 -14.09 -16.31 -23.59
C PRO A 222 -14.25 -15.28 -24.71
N ASP A 223 -15.46 -14.82 -24.96
CA ASP A 223 -15.90 -14.01 -26.11
C ASP A 223 -15.97 -12.51 -25.85
N ARG A 224 -15.72 -12.07 -24.59
CA ARG A 224 -15.74 -10.66 -24.19
C ARG A 224 -14.34 -10.11 -23.93
N PHE A 225 -14.19 -8.81 -24.15
CA PHE A 225 -13.01 -8.09 -23.67
C PHE A 225 -13.14 -7.82 -22.16
N VAL A 226 -12.33 -8.50 -21.37
CA VAL A 226 -12.34 -8.40 -19.89
C VAL A 226 -11.31 -7.39 -19.43
N TRP A 227 -11.73 -6.38 -18.70
CA TRP A 227 -10.83 -5.47 -18.01
C TRP A 227 -11.09 -5.53 -16.51
N ALA A 228 -10.01 -5.48 -15.71
CA ALA A 228 -10.10 -5.88 -14.32
C ALA A 228 -9.48 -4.86 -13.36
N TYR A 229 -10.14 -4.64 -12.23
CA TYR A 229 -9.62 -3.90 -11.07
C TYR A 229 -9.51 -4.84 -9.87
N ALA A 230 -8.39 -4.81 -9.15
CA ALA A 230 -8.24 -5.51 -7.89
C ALA A 230 -7.71 -4.58 -6.80
N GLY A 231 -8.42 -4.51 -5.66
CA GLY A 231 -7.97 -3.75 -4.50
C GLY A 231 -9.06 -3.14 -3.63
N ASN A 232 -8.68 -2.15 -2.83
CA ASN A 232 -9.61 -1.44 -1.95
C ASN A 232 -10.64 -0.63 -2.77
N ILE A 233 -11.92 -0.83 -2.50
CA ILE A 233 -13.03 -0.07 -3.10
C ILE A 233 -13.32 1.13 -2.18
N GLY A 234 -12.41 2.11 -2.22
CA GLY A 234 -12.43 3.30 -1.38
C GLY A 234 -12.62 4.60 -2.16
N LEU A 235 -12.71 5.72 -1.42
CA LEU A 235 -12.95 7.06 -1.98
C LEU A 235 -11.87 7.53 -2.97
N ALA A 236 -10.61 7.11 -2.77
CA ALA A 236 -9.49 7.51 -3.62
C ALA A 236 -9.41 6.74 -4.96
N HIS A 237 -10.18 5.65 -5.10
CA HIS A 237 -9.95 4.71 -6.21
C HIS A 237 -11.02 4.78 -7.32
N GLY A 238 -12.12 5.53 -7.14
CA GLY A 238 -13.10 5.83 -8.20
C GLY A 238 -13.63 4.62 -8.97
N VAL A 239 -13.88 3.48 -8.32
CA VAL A 239 -14.41 2.27 -8.97
C VAL A 239 -15.81 2.49 -9.53
N ASP A 240 -16.56 3.44 -8.99
CA ASP A 240 -17.85 3.91 -9.51
C ASP A 240 -17.71 4.49 -10.92
N HIS A 241 -16.65 5.23 -11.22
CA HIS A 241 -16.37 5.71 -12.57
C HIS A 241 -16.00 4.58 -13.53
N ALA A 242 -15.41 3.49 -13.04
CA ALA A 242 -15.18 2.30 -13.84
C ALA A 242 -16.51 1.63 -14.23
N VAL A 243 -17.49 1.56 -13.32
CA VAL A 243 -18.83 1.04 -13.63
C VAL A 243 -19.53 1.93 -14.67
N GLU A 244 -19.37 3.26 -14.57
CA GLU A 244 -19.94 4.17 -15.57
C GLU A 244 -19.24 4.04 -16.93
N ALA A 245 -17.92 3.86 -16.95
CA ALA A 245 -17.18 3.57 -18.18
C ALA A 245 -17.66 2.25 -18.83
N GLN A 246 -17.94 1.21 -18.03
CA GLN A 246 -18.50 -0.06 -18.51
C GLN A 246 -19.87 0.15 -19.17
N ARG A 247 -20.72 1.02 -18.63
CA ARG A 247 -22.00 1.37 -19.27
C ARG A 247 -21.82 1.94 -20.69
N LEU A 248 -20.76 2.73 -20.89
CA LEU A 248 -20.42 3.31 -22.20
C LEU A 248 -19.81 2.28 -23.17
N LEU A 249 -19.19 1.22 -22.64
CA LEU A 249 -18.54 0.17 -23.43
C LEU A 249 -19.54 -0.85 -24.00
N GLY A 250 -20.61 -1.17 -23.27
CA GLY A 250 -21.64 -2.12 -23.70
C GLY A 250 -21.29 -3.59 -23.47
N ASP A 251 -22.07 -4.50 -24.09
CA ASP A 251 -22.11 -5.93 -23.80
C ASP A 251 -20.84 -6.70 -24.24
N ASP A 252 -20.10 -6.18 -25.21
CA ASP A 252 -18.86 -6.80 -25.70
C ASP A 252 -17.69 -6.71 -24.70
N HIS A 253 -17.90 -6.01 -23.60
CA HIS A 253 -16.91 -5.79 -22.54
C HIS A 253 -17.44 -6.31 -21.21
N LEU A 254 -16.53 -6.74 -20.34
CA LEU A 254 -16.82 -7.13 -18.95
C LEU A 254 -15.85 -6.42 -18.01
N LEU A 255 -16.38 -5.69 -17.04
CA LEU A 255 -15.62 -5.17 -15.92
C LEU A 255 -15.59 -6.20 -14.79
N LEU A 256 -14.41 -6.71 -14.45
CA LEU A 256 -14.18 -7.52 -13.26
C LEU A 256 -13.66 -6.63 -12.11
N VAL A 257 -14.36 -6.57 -11.00
CA VAL A 257 -13.97 -5.85 -9.78
C VAL A 257 -13.72 -6.85 -8.66
N ILE A 258 -12.49 -6.91 -8.14
CA ILE A 258 -12.12 -7.80 -7.02
C ILE A 258 -11.73 -6.95 -5.82
N GLY A 259 -12.44 -7.07 -4.70
CA GLY A 259 -12.04 -6.36 -3.50
C GLY A 259 -13.14 -6.06 -2.51
N GLU A 260 -12.70 -5.39 -1.45
CA GLU A 260 -13.54 -4.89 -0.36
C GLU A 260 -13.26 -3.41 -0.11
N GLY A 261 -14.17 -2.74 0.60
CA GLY A 261 -13.98 -1.35 0.96
C GLY A 261 -15.28 -0.62 1.27
N PRO A 262 -15.20 0.60 1.80
CA PRO A 262 -16.36 1.35 2.27
C PRO A 262 -17.40 1.67 1.16
N ARG A 263 -16.98 1.69 -0.11
CA ARG A 263 -17.88 1.95 -1.26
C ARG A 263 -18.34 0.70 -2.00
N ARG A 264 -17.99 -0.51 -1.53
CA ARG A 264 -18.37 -1.76 -2.21
C ARG A 264 -19.88 -1.88 -2.44
N ALA A 265 -20.68 -1.55 -1.43
CA ALA A 265 -22.14 -1.63 -1.55
C ALA A 265 -22.73 -0.71 -2.63
N GLU A 266 -22.09 0.46 -2.85
CA GLU A 266 -22.48 1.40 -3.91
C GLU A 266 -22.11 0.82 -5.28
N VAL A 267 -20.92 0.27 -5.43
CA VAL A 267 -20.44 -0.37 -6.67
C VAL A 267 -21.31 -1.58 -7.03
N VAL A 268 -21.65 -2.43 -6.06
CA VAL A 268 -22.55 -3.59 -6.29
C VAL A 268 -23.94 -3.14 -6.75
N ARG A 269 -24.50 -2.07 -6.15
CA ARG A 269 -25.80 -1.52 -6.60
C ARG A 269 -25.74 -0.97 -8.03
N ALA A 270 -24.67 -0.23 -8.35
CA ALA A 270 -24.48 0.30 -9.70
C ALA A 270 -24.28 -0.85 -10.72
N ALA A 271 -23.49 -1.87 -10.38
CA ALA A 271 -23.32 -3.07 -11.19
C ALA A 271 -24.64 -3.81 -11.48
N GLY A 272 -25.54 -3.84 -10.50
CA GLY A 272 -26.87 -4.47 -10.66
C GLY A 272 -27.74 -3.83 -11.74
N THR A 273 -27.46 -2.59 -12.17
CA THR A 273 -28.14 -1.94 -13.30
C THR A 273 -27.53 -2.31 -14.65
N LEU A 274 -26.41 -3.05 -14.66
CA LEU A 274 -25.63 -3.47 -15.83
C LEU A 274 -25.52 -5.01 -15.85
N ALA A 275 -26.67 -5.69 -15.89
CA ALA A 275 -26.75 -7.14 -15.77
C ALA A 275 -25.76 -7.86 -16.71
N GLY A 276 -24.87 -8.65 -16.15
CA GLY A 276 -23.87 -9.44 -16.89
C GLY A 276 -22.68 -8.65 -17.48
N GLN A 277 -22.61 -7.33 -17.29
CA GLN A 277 -21.49 -6.49 -17.79
C GLN A 277 -20.47 -6.16 -16.68
N VAL A 278 -20.84 -6.30 -15.41
CA VAL A 278 -19.96 -6.05 -14.25
C VAL A 278 -20.02 -7.23 -13.30
N ASP A 279 -18.88 -7.81 -13.00
CA ASP A 279 -18.70 -8.89 -12.03
C ASP A 279 -17.95 -8.36 -10.80
N VAL A 280 -18.61 -8.34 -9.64
CA VAL A 280 -18.03 -7.83 -8.38
C VAL A 280 -17.78 -8.96 -7.42
N ARG A 281 -16.51 -9.33 -7.27
CA ARG A 281 -16.06 -10.44 -6.42
C ARG A 281 -15.52 -9.95 -5.07
N PRO A 282 -15.57 -10.77 -4.03
CA PRO A 282 -15.02 -10.42 -2.72
C PRO A 282 -13.48 -10.29 -2.76
N LEU A 283 -12.91 -9.81 -1.65
CA LEU A 283 -11.46 -9.80 -1.46
C LEU A 283 -10.91 -11.22 -1.56
N MET A 284 -9.87 -11.38 -2.33
CA MET A 284 -9.14 -12.62 -2.55
C MET A 284 -7.71 -12.52 -2.01
N SER A 285 -7.03 -13.65 -1.87
CA SER A 285 -5.59 -13.65 -1.65
C SER A 285 -4.85 -13.00 -2.83
N PRO A 286 -3.66 -12.43 -2.63
CA PRO A 286 -2.89 -11.83 -3.73
C PRO A 286 -2.64 -12.80 -4.90
N ALA A 287 -2.40 -14.09 -4.61
CA ALA A 287 -2.19 -15.11 -5.64
C ALA A 287 -3.45 -15.34 -6.49
N GLU A 288 -4.62 -15.47 -5.86
CA GLU A 288 -5.91 -15.63 -6.54
C GLU A 288 -6.26 -14.38 -7.36
N ALA A 289 -6.16 -13.18 -6.77
CA ALA A 289 -6.40 -11.94 -7.47
C ALA A 289 -5.47 -11.80 -8.70
N GLY A 290 -4.19 -12.11 -8.54
CA GLY A 290 -3.22 -12.12 -9.63
C GLY A 290 -3.58 -13.12 -10.74
N HIS A 291 -4.16 -14.28 -10.38
CA HIS A 291 -4.63 -15.27 -11.36
C HIS A 291 -5.78 -14.71 -12.19
N HIS A 292 -6.76 -14.06 -11.57
CA HIS A 292 -7.86 -13.40 -12.28
C HIS A 292 -7.41 -12.21 -13.14
N LEU A 293 -6.48 -11.37 -12.63
CA LEU A 293 -5.94 -10.24 -13.39
C LEU A 293 -5.19 -10.71 -14.66
N ARG A 294 -4.48 -11.84 -14.58
CA ARG A 294 -3.81 -12.43 -15.77
C ARG A 294 -4.78 -13.00 -16.79
N ALA A 295 -5.97 -13.40 -16.39
CA ALA A 295 -7.03 -13.86 -17.29
C ALA A 295 -7.76 -12.71 -18.00
N ALA A 296 -7.65 -11.48 -17.51
CA ALA A 296 -8.20 -10.29 -18.15
C ALA A 296 -7.37 -9.85 -19.36
N ASP A 297 -7.95 -8.98 -20.22
CA ASP A 297 -7.27 -8.38 -21.38
C ASP A 297 -6.58 -7.07 -21.02
N ALA A 298 -7.08 -6.34 -20.01
CA ALA A 298 -6.48 -5.11 -19.50
C ALA A 298 -6.66 -5.01 -17.99
N VAL A 299 -5.78 -4.24 -17.32
CA VAL A 299 -5.83 -3.99 -15.88
C VAL A 299 -6.04 -2.50 -15.62
N LEU A 300 -7.00 -2.17 -14.75
CA LEU A 300 -7.24 -0.81 -14.29
C LEU A 300 -6.41 -0.51 -13.04
N VAL A 301 -5.63 0.56 -13.09
CA VAL A 301 -5.03 1.22 -11.92
C VAL A 301 -5.74 2.55 -11.70
N SER A 302 -6.31 2.78 -10.53
CA SER A 302 -7.05 4.02 -10.27
C SER A 302 -6.62 4.65 -8.96
N GLU A 303 -6.28 5.95 -9.02
CA GLU A 303 -5.83 6.75 -7.88
C GLU A 303 -6.04 8.25 -8.15
N ARG A 304 -6.74 8.94 -7.23
CA ARG A 304 -7.03 10.38 -7.40
C ARG A 304 -6.09 11.30 -6.63
N GLN A 305 -5.23 10.75 -5.78
CA GLN A 305 -4.36 11.56 -4.93
C GLN A 305 -3.12 12.01 -5.67
N GLU A 306 -2.80 13.32 -5.58
CA GLU A 306 -1.74 13.97 -6.36
C GLU A 306 -0.33 13.41 -6.11
N LEU A 307 0.00 13.06 -4.87
CA LEU A 307 1.35 12.64 -4.50
C LEU A 307 1.51 11.12 -4.38
N VAL A 308 0.41 10.36 -4.52
CA VAL A 308 0.42 8.91 -4.27
C VAL A 308 0.79 8.12 -5.52
N VAL A 309 1.80 7.26 -5.41
CA VAL A 309 2.01 6.15 -6.34
C VAL A 309 1.53 4.87 -5.68
N SER A 310 0.40 4.37 -6.15
CA SER A 310 -0.23 3.18 -5.59
C SER A 310 0.66 1.94 -5.71
N ALA A 311 0.76 1.13 -4.67
CA ALA A 311 1.46 -0.16 -4.71
C ALA A 311 0.92 -1.10 -5.79
N LYS A 312 -0.36 -0.97 -6.16
CA LYS A 312 -1.00 -1.73 -7.24
C LYS A 312 -0.34 -1.51 -8.60
N LEU A 313 0.27 -0.34 -8.85
CA LEU A 313 0.98 -0.09 -10.11
C LEU A 313 2.09 -1.12 -10.32
N TYR A 314 2.90 -1.37 -9.29
CA TYR A 314 4.05 -2.30 -9.41
C TYR A 314 3.59 -3.73 -9.69
N ASP A 315 2.52 -4.17 -9.02
CA ASP A 315 1.94 -5.49 -9.26
C ASP A 315 1.26 -5.54 -10.64
N ALA A 316 0.53 -4.50 -11.07
CA ALA A 316 -0.06 -4.40 -12.40
C ALA A 316 1.00 -4.45 -13.51
N CYS A 317 2.15 -3.78 -13.32
CA CYS A 317 3.28 -3.85 -14.26
C CYS A 317 3.83 -5.27 -14.41
N ALA A 318 3.75 -6.10 -13.36
CA ALA A 318 4.23 -7.49 -13.40
C ALA A 318 3.23 -8.47 -14.04
N ILE A 319 1.94 -8.15 -14.07
CA ILE A 319 0.85 -9.03 -14.54
C ILE A 319 0.97 -9.43 -16.02
N GLY A 320 1.61 -8.61 -16.85
CA GLY A 320 1.73 -8.90 -18.28
C GLY A 320 0.44 -8.61 -19.07
N ARG A 321 -0.32 -7.62 -18.64
CA ARG A 321 -1.51 -7.10 -19.34
C ARG A 321 -1.39 -5.59 -19.51
N PRO A 322 -1.94 -5.01 -20.60
CA PRO A 322 -1.98 -3.57 -20.78
C PRO A 322 -2.63 -2.88 -19.58
N ILE A 323 -2.03 -1.79 -19.14
CA ILE A 323 -2.54 -0.98 -18.03
C ILE A 323 -3.32 0.21 -18.60
N VAL A 324 -4.54 0.40 -18.11
CA VAL A 324 -5.27 1.66 -18.25
C VAL A 324 -5.36 2.29 -16.86
N ALA A 325 -4.95 3.54 -16.74
CA ALA A 325 -4.86 4.20 -15.45
C ALA A 325 -5.74 5.44 -15.38
N ALA A 326 -6.75 5.43 -14.50
CA ALA A 326 -7.54 6.61 -14.16
C ALA A 326 -6.86 7.34 -13.00
N CYS A 327 -6.05 8.37 -13.27
CA CYS A 327 -5.18 8.95 -12.27
C CYS A 327 -4.85 10.43 -12.50
N THR A 328 -4.27 11.03 -11.44
CA THR A 328 -3.73 12.40 -11.42
C THR A 328 -2.31 12.39 -10.88
N GLY A 329 -1.68 13.56 -10.84
CA GLY A 329 -0.44 13.83 -10.12
C GLY A 329 0.73 12.90 -10.45
N GLU A 330 1.41 12.44 -9.43
CA GLU A 330 2.66 11.67 -9.54
C GLU A 330 2.47 10.32 -10.23
N LEU A 331 1.35 9.65 -9.98
CA LEU A 331 1.05 8.37 -10.64
C LEU A 331 0.91 8.55 -12.16
N ARG A 332 0.20 9.60 -12.59
CA ARG A 332 0.04 9.93 -14.01
C ARG A 332 1.38 10.25 -14.65
N ARG A 333 2.16 11.13 -14.01
CA ARG A 333 3.51 11.49 -14.48
C ARG A 333 4.41 10.27 -14.67
N LEU A 334 4.41 9.35 -13.72
CA LEU A 334 5.21 8.12 -13.78
C LEU A 334 4.77 7.20 -14.93
N ILE A 335 3.46 7.01 -15.11
CA ILE A 335 2.92 6.15 -16.17
C ILE A 335 3.26 6.71 -17.55
N GLU A 336 3.11 8.03 -17.74
CA GLU A 336 3.42 8.70 -19.01
C GLU A 336 4.94 8.70 -19.29
N ALA A 337 5.76 9.00 -18.30
CA ALA A 337 7.22 9.06 -18.44
C ALA A 337 7.87 7.70 -18.77
N GLU A 338 7.36 6.62 -18.18
CA GLU A 338 7.90 5.27 -18.34
C GLU A 338 7.13 4.45 -19.42
N GLY A 339 6.06 5.00 -20.00
CA GLY A 339 5.24 4.32 -21.00
C GLY A 339 4.55 3.06 -20.47
N LEU A 340 4.07 3.08 -19.21
CA LEU A 340 3.56 1.88 -18.52
C LEU A 340 2.14 1.52 -18.91
N GLY A 341 1.39 2.43 -19.50
CA GLY A 341 -0.02 2.27 -19.80
C GLY A 341 -0.65 3.53 -20.42
N LEU A 342 -1.95 3.51 -20.65
CA LEU A 342 -2.72 4.68 -21.03
C LEU A 342 -3.24 5.39 -19.78
N ALA A 343 -2.84 6.64 -19.58
CA ALA A 343 -3.28 7.46 -18.45
C ALA A 343 -4.43 8.39 -18.86
N VAL A 344 -5.57 8.32 -18.16
CA VAL A 344 -6.72 9.18 -18.32
C VAL A 344 -7.00 9.97 -17.04
N PRO A 345 -7.71 11.12 -17.11
CA PRO A 345 -8.08 11.86 -15.92
C PRO A 345 -8.92 11.01 -14.96
N HIS A 346 -8.59 11.03 -13.66
CA HIS A 346 -9.42 10.36 -12.66
C HIS A 346 -10.82 10.96 -12.63
N GLY A 347 -11.84 10.12 -12.66
CA GLY A 347 -13.24 10.55 -12.66
C GLY A 347 -13.86 10.73 -14.06
N ASP A 348 -13.06 10.68 -15.12
CA ASP A 348 -13.56 10.77 -16.51
C ASP A 348 -13.88 9.36 -17.06
N ALA A 349 -15.14 8.94 -16.87
CA ALA A 349 -15.63 7.65 -17.36
C ALA A 349 -15.59 7.53 -18.89
N LYS A 350 -15.75 8.66 -19.61
CA LYS A 350 -15.72 8.66 -21.08
C LYS A 350 -14.30 8.42 -21.59
N ALA A 351 -13.32 9.17 -21.08
CA ALA A 351 -11.93 8.96 -21.43
C ALA A 351 -11.45 7.55 -21.06
N LEU A 352 -11.93 7.01 -19.91
CA LEU A 352 -11.63 5.63 -19.50
C LEU A 352 -12.18 4.61 -20.50
N ALA A 353 -13.44 4.76 -20.94
CA ALA A 353 -14.04 3.89 -21.94
C ALA A 353 -13.32 3.98 -23.30
N GLU A 354 -12.91 5.17 -23.72
CA GLU A 354 -12.14 5.39 -24.96
C GLU A 354 -10.77 4.67 -24.87
N ALA A 355 -10.04 4.80 -23.76
CA ALA A 355 -8.76 4.11 -23.56
C ALA A 355 -8.90 2.57 -23.56
N ILE A 356 -9.96 2.01 -22.97
CA ILE A 356 -10.25 0.58 -23.04
C ILE A 356 -10.52 0.14 -24.49
N ARG A 357 -11.29 0.91 -25.27
CA ARG A 357 -11.50 0.61 -26.70
C ARG A 357 -10.20 0.68 -27.49
N GLU A 358 -9.34 1.65 -27.21
CA GLU A 358 -8.05 1.81 -27.87
C GLU A 358 -7.14 0.60 -27.64
N VAL A 359 -7.04 0.13 -26.40
CA VAL A 359 -6.27 -1.09 -26.06
C VAL A 359 -6.85 -2.30 -26.80
N ARG A 360 -8.17 -2.45 -26.86
CA ARG A 360 -8.82 -3.55 -27.58
C ARG A 360 -8.57 -3.49 -29.09
N ALA A 361 -8.63 -2.29 -29.68
CA ALA A 361 -8.50 -2.10 -31.10
C ALA A 361 -7.05 -2.15 -31.61
N ASN A 362 -6.07 -1.98 -30.73
CA ASN A 362 -4.65 -1.91 -31.09
C ASN A 362 -3.79 -2.87 -30.27
N PRO A 363 -3.72 -4.16 -30.66
CA PRO A 363 -2.89 -5.16 -29.97
C PRO A 363 -1.40 -4.79 -29.90
N GLU A 364 -0.83 -4.17 -30.94
CA GLU A 364 0.57 -3.76 -30.97
C GLU A 364 0.87 -2.68 -29.91
N LEU A 365 -0.06 -1.76 -29.68
CA LEU A 365 0.05 -0.82 -28.56
C LEU A 365 0.06 -1.57 -27.23
N GLY A 366 -0.86 -2.53 -27.06
CA GLY A 366 -0.94 -3.37 -25.87
C GLY A 366 0.38 -4.09 -25.58
N GLU A 367 1.00 -4.71 -26.58
CA GLU A 367 2.29 -5.42 -26.43
C GLU A 367 3.42 -4.44 -26.02
N ARG A 368 3.52 -3.27 -26.63
CA ARG A 368 4.51 -2.26 -26.26
C ARG A 368 4.35 -1.80 -24.82
N LEU A 369 3.12 -1.50 -24.38
CA LEU A 369 2.83 -1.09 -23.01
C LEU A 369 3.19 -2.20 -22.01
N VAL A 370 2.87 -3.44 -22.30
CA VAL A 370 3.23 -4.61 -21.48
C VAL A 370 4.73 -4.76 -21.38
N ALA A 371 5.48 -4.61 -22.49
CA ALA A 371 6.93 -4.71 -22.48
C ALA A 371 7.57 -3.65 -21.57
N SER A 372 7.15 -2.39 -21.69
CA SER A 372 7.61 -1.28 -20.82
C SER A 372 7.27 -1.52 -19.35
N ALA A 373 6.02 -1.91 -19.08
CA ALA A 373 5.55 -2.19 -17.72
C ALA A 373 6.35 -3.33 -17.06
N ARG A 374 6.58 -4.43 -17.77
CA ARG A 374 7.36 -5.55 -17.25
C ARG A 374 8.84 -5.20 -17.03
N ALA A 375 9.44 -4.43 -17.93
CA ALA A 375 10.80 -3.90 -17.73
C ALA A 375 10.89 -3.00 -16.49
N PHE A 376 9.88 -2.14 -16.29
CA PHE A 376 9.76 -1.32 -15.08
C PHE A 376 9.63 -2.19 -13.81
N ALA A 377 8.76 -3.20 -13.83
CA ALA A 377 8.58 -4.13 -12.71
C ALA A 377 9.88 -4.86 -12.35
N GLY A 378 10.65 -5.30 -13.35
CA GLY A 378 11.96 -5.95 -13.14
C GLY A 378 12.99 -5.03 -12.45
N ARG A 379 12.95 -3.72 -12.72
CA ARG A 379 13.79 -2.73 -12.03
C ARG A 379 13.30 -2.40 -10.61
N HIS A 380 12.06 -2.74 -10.29
CA HIS A 380 11.40 -2.41 -9.02
C HIS A 380 10.96 -3.66 -8.25
N LEU A 381 11.84 -4.66 -8.15
CA LEU A 381 11.59 -5.83 -7.32
C LEU A 381 11.62 -5.46 -5.85
N ARG A 382 10.64 -5.94 -5.09
CA ARG A 382 10.49 -5.66 -3.66
C ARG A 382 11.69 -6.14 -2.86
N GLU A 383 12.27 -7.25 -3.25
CA GLU A 383 13.48 -7.82 -2.67
C GLU A 383 14.67 -6.87 -2.80
N VAL A 384 14.86 -6.28 -3.99
CA VAL A 384 15.92 -5.27 -4.24
C VAL A 384 15.67 -3.99 -3.43
N GLN A 385 14.41 -3.54 -3.37
CA GLN A 385 14.06 -2.37 -2.56
C GLN A 385 14.30 -2.63 -1.07
N ALA A 386 14.04 -3.84 -0.60
CA ALA A 386 14.27 -4.23 0.79
C ALA A 386 15.77 -4.29 1.13
N GLU A 387 16.63 -4.70 0.20
CA GLU A 387 18.09 -4.65 0.39
C GLU A 387 18.63 -3.21 0.46
N ARG A 388 18.08 -2.29 -0.36
CA ARG A 388 18.39 -0.86 -0.24
C ARG A 388 18.02 -0.30 1.14
N PHE A 389 16.87 -0.73 1.67
CA PHE A 389 16.45 -0.37 3.02
C PHE A 389 17.40 -0.94 4.08
N ALA A 390 17.79 -2.21 3.98
CA ALA A 390 18.71 -2.86 4.92
C ALA A 390 20.08 -2.15 4.93
N SER A 391 20.64 -1.84 3.78
CA SER A 391 21.91 -1.12 3.66
C SER A 391 21.84 0.28 4.30
N LEU A 392 20.71 1.00 4.14
CA LEU A 392 20.51 2.29 4.81
C LEU A 392 20.44 2.10 6.34
N ALA A 393 19.71 1.09 6.81
CA ALA A 393 19.58 0.78 8.24
C ALA A 393 20.95 0.45 8.87
N GLU A 394 21.78 -0.35 8.20
CA GLU A 394 23.14 -0.68 8.62
C GLU A 394 24.04 0.56 8.69
N SER A 395 23.96 1.44 7.70
CA SER A 395 24.74 2.68 7.68
C SER A 395 24.42 3.62 8.83
N LEU A 396 23.18 3.62 9.29
CA LEU A 396 22.74 4.43 10.43
C LEU A 396 23.18 3.86 11.77
N ALA A 397 23.09 2.52 11.94
CA ALA A 397 23.52 1.85 13.16
C ALA A 397 25.03 1.89 13.37
N GLY A 398 25.82 1.90 12.28
CA GLY A 398 27.29 2.02 12.35
C GLY A 398 27.83 3.43 12.66
N ARG A 399 26.96 4.45 12.66
CA ARG A 399 27.32 5.85 12.99
C ARG A 399 27.01 6.24 14.45
N GLY A 400 26.34 5.37 15.21
CA GLY A 400 25.95 5.55 16.62
C GLY A 400 26.89 4.78 17.55
#